data_bb2d1451f24ab3bd9adb7d17fb17d51f
#
_entry.id   bb2d1451f24ab3bd9adb7d17fb17d51f
#
_cell.length_a   1.000
_cell.length_b   1.000
_cell.length_c   1.000
_cell.angle_alpha   90.00
_cell.angle_beta   90.00
_cell.angle_gamma   90.00
#
_symmetry.space_group_name_H-M   'P 1'
#
loop_
_entity.id
_entity.type
_entity.pdbx_description
1 polymer ?
#
loop_
_entity_poly.entity_id
_entity_poly.type
_entity_poly.pdbx_seq_one_letter_code
_entity_poly.pdbx_strand_id
1 'polypeptide(L)'
;DDQIEQYLYRSVPAFGYRALTGQLLQMGCHLEGVPGFYQDEQKDWTLACSPRRTGYFVPVISVDGLLQGCQIRMDHPGKQGGKYIWLSSAERNGGVTSGSPVHFVGDPAADTVWITEGPLKATVAHCLSGHSFLAVAGANQLNGLPDSLSLLKRFGCRTVCEAFDMDKLQNPHVANGTAKVLELAKNMGFSVRQ
;
A
#
# COMPACT_ATOMS: atom_id res chain seq x y z
N ASP A 1 -0.72 16.05 -13.93
CA ASP A 1 0.37 15.13 -14.33
C ASP A 1 1.45 15.07 -13.23
N ASP A 2 1.81 16.20 -12.60
CA ASP A 2 2.88 16.26 -11.59
C ASP A 2 2.63 15.35 -10.39
N GLN A 3 1.40 15.22 -9.93
CA GLN A 3 1.06 14.31 -8.82
C GLN A 3 1.23 12.83 -9.19
N ILE A 4 0.96 12.45 -10.44
CA ILE A 4 1.16 11.09 -10.93
C ILE A 4 2.64 10.72 -10.86
N GLU A 5 3.51 11.64 -11.24
CA GLU A 5 4.96 11.45 -11.18
C GLU A 5 5.48 11.48 -9.75
N GLN A 6 5.03 12.45 -8.95
CA GLN A 6 5.42 12.61 -7.55
C GLN A 6 5.12 11.36 -6.71
N TYR A 7 3.93 10.75 -6.91
CA TYR A 7 3.51 9.56 -6.17
C TYR A 7 3.79 8.24 -6.92
N LEU A 8 4.59 8.30 -7.98
CA LEU A 8 5.10 7.14 -8.72
C LEU A 8 4.01 6.25 -9.35
N TYR A 9 2.84 6.80 -9.65
CA TYR A 9 1.80 6.03 -10.35
C TYR A 9 2.24 5.75 -11.79
N ARG A 10 2.12 4.50 -12.22
CA ARG A 10 2.50 4.05 -13.58
C ARG A 10 1.52 3.00 -14.08
N SER A 11 1.25 3.00 -15.37
CA SER A 11 0.44 1.96 -16.01
C SER A 11 1.11 0.59 -15.88
N VAL A 12 0.29 -0.45 -15.68
CA VAL A 12 0.78 -1.82 -15.71
C VAL A 12 1.21 -2.17 -17.14
N PRO A 13 2.44 -2.63 -17.37
CA PRO A 13 2.88 -3.02 -18.70
C PRO A 13 2.07 -4.21 -19.21
N ALA A 14 1.64 -4.16 -20.47
CA ALA A 14 0.85 -5.24 -21.08
C ALA A 14 1.74 -6.46 -21.47
N PHE A 15 3.04 -6.23 -21.73
CA PHE A 15 4.00 -7.24 -22.19
C PHE A 15 5.43 -6.79 -21.86
N GLY A 16 6.44 -7.61 -22.24
CA GLY A 16 7.84 -7.23 -22.12
C GLY A 16 8.44 -7.44 -20.72
N TYR A 17 7.83 -8.25 -19.88
CA TYR A 17 8.25 -8.43 -18.49
C TYR A 17 9.68 -8.89 -18.31
N ARG A 18 10.16 -9.84 -19.15
CA ARG A 18 11.57 -10.31 -19.14
C ARG A 18 12.54 -9.21 -19.58
N ALA A 19 12.17 -8.41 -20.58
CA ALA A 19 13.01 -7.29 -21.01
C ALA A 19 13.12 -6.24 -19.90
N LEU A 20 12.02 -5.92 -19.22
CA LEU A 20 12.00 -5.01 -18.08
C LEU A 20 12.90 -5.52 -16.94
N THR A 21 12.73 -6.78 -16.54
CA THR A 21 13.55 -7.36 -15.47
C THR A 21 15.02 -7.47 -15.85
N GLY A 22 15.32 -7.76 -17.12
CA GLY A 22 16.69 -7.73 -17.64
C GLY A 22 17.34 -6.35 -17.54
N GLN A 23 16.60 -5.27 -17.82
CA GLN A 23 17.08 -3.90 -17.63
C GLN A 23 17.35 -3.59 -16.15
N LEU A 24 16.43 -3.99 -15.24
CA LEU A 24 16.62 -3.78 -13.80
C LEU A 24 17.88 -4.49 -13.29
N LEU A 25 18.12 -5.73 -13.72
CA LEU A 25 19.33 -6.47 -13.37
C LEU A 25 20.60 -5.81 -13.90
N GLN A 26 20.57 -5.30 -15.14
CA GLN A 26 21.68 -4.53 -15.71
C GLN A 26 21.99 -3.24 -14.96
N MET A 27 20.95 -2.63 -14.36
CA MET A 27 21.09 -1.46 -13.47
C MET A 27 21.58 -1.83 -12.06
N GLY A 28 21.84 -3.11 -11.78
CA GLY A 28 22.29 -3.59 -10.47
C GLY A 28 21.17 -3.81 -9.45
N CYS A 29 19.91 -3.83 -9.87
CA CYS A 29 18.80 -4.14 -8.95
C CYS A 29 18.79 -5.62 -8.58
N HIS A 30 18.52 -5.91 -7.30
CA HIS A 30 18.26 -7.25 -6.81
C HIS A 30 16.76 -7.51 -6.82
N LEU A 31 16.30 -8.57 -7.49
CA LEU A 31 14.89 -8.90 -7.63
C LEU A 31 14.41 -10.00 -6.68
N GLU A 32 15.35 -10.76 -6.10
CA GLU A 32 15.07 -11.77 -5.10
C GLU A 32 14.46 -11.12 -3.84
N GLY A 33 13.39 -11.71 -3.31
CA GLY A 33 12.69 -11.17 -2.15
C GLY A 33 11.83 -9.94 -2.41
N VAL A 34 11.75 -9.47 -3.67
CA VAL A 34 10.89 -8.33 -4.02
C VAL A 34 9.52 -8.83 -4.50
N PRO A 35 8.40 -8.41 -3.86
CA PRO A 35 7.07 -8.85 -4.25
C PRO A 35 6.76 -8.56 -5.71
N GLY A 36 6.16 -9.54 -6.39
CA GLY A 36 5.79 -9.44 -7.79
C GLY A 36 6.87 -9.95 -8.76
N PHE A 37 8.13 -10.09 -8.34
CA PHE A 37 9.16 -10.70 -9.16
C PHE A 37 9.31 -12.19 -8.82
N TYR A 38 9.60 -12.99 -9.83
CA TYR A 38 9.80 -14.44 -9.70
C TYR A 38 10.63 -14.98 -10.87
N GLN A 39 11.13 -16.22 -10.73
CA GLN A 39 11.82 -16.92 -11.81
C GLN A 39 10.84 -17.83 -12.56
N ASP A 40 10.85 -17.75 -13.88
CA ASP A 40 10.06 -18.63 -14.74
C ASP A 40 10.70 -20.03 -14.90
N GLU A 41 10.15 -20.84 -15.79
CA GLU A 41 10.64 -22.20 -16.05
C GLU A 41 12.08 -22.25 -16.61
N GLN A 42 12.51 -21.18 -17.27
CA GLN A 42 13.87 -21.01 -17.77
C GLN A 42 14.84 -20.41 -16.72
N LYS A 43 14.35 -20.15 -15.50
CA LYS A 43 15.05 -19.46 -14.42
C LYS A 43 15.35 -17.98 -14.71
N ASP A 44 14.68 -17.40 -15.70
CA ASP A 44 14.75 -15.97 -15.96
C ASP A 44 13.81 -15.20 -15.02
N TRP A 45 14.30 -14.07 -14.53
CA TRP A 45 13.45 -13.17 -13.74
C TRP A 45 12.35 -12.54 -14.61
N THR A 46 11.14 -12.52 -14.08
CA THR A 46 9.98 -11.92 -14.72
C THR A 46 9.04 -11.30 -13.67
N LEU A 47 7.99 -10.59 -14.15
CA LEU A 47 7.04 -9.88 -13.30
C LEU A 47 5.69 -10.60 -13.28
N ALA A 48 5.05 -10.71 -12.12
CA ALA A 48 3.74 -11.35 -11.91
C ALA A 48 2.59 -10.48 -12.43
N CYS A 49 2.71 -9.99 -13.67
CA CYS A 49 1.70 -9.26 -14.41
C CYS A 49 1.12 -10.13 -15.53
N SER A 50 0.04 -9.66 -16.13
CA SER A 50 -0.63 -10.34 -17.23
C SER A 50 -1.28 -9.30 -18.14
N PRO A 51 -1.29 -9.49 -19.48
CA PRO A 51 -2.00 -8.61 -20.41
C PRO A 51 -3.50 -8.45 -20.12
N ARG A 52 -4.07 -9.40 -19.36
CA ARG A 52 -5.48 -9.35 -18.92
C ARG A 52 -5.71 -8.50 -17.67
N ARG A 53 -4.62 -8.05 -17.00
CA ARG A 53 -4.67 -7.24 -15.80
C ARG A 53 -4.24 -5.82 -16.13
N THR A 54 -5.06 -5.11 -16.91
CA THR A 54 -4.84 -3.69 -17.21
C THR A 54 -5.18 -2.84 -16.00
N GLY A 55 -4.47 -1.74 -15.86
CA GLY A 55 -4.63 -0.83 -14.74
C GLY A 55 -3.36 -0.05 -14.47
N TYR A 56 -3.20 0.42 -13.26
CA TYR A 56 -2.00 1.13 -12.84
C TYR A 56 -1.52 0.69 -11.47
N PHE A 57 -0.22 0.83 -11.28
CA PHE A 57 0.44 0.58 -10.01
C PHE A 57 0.12 1.70 -9.01
N VAL A 58 -0.21 1.28 -7.80
CA VAL A 58 -0.39 2.12 -6.63
C VAL A 58 0.70 1.76 -5.63
N PRO A 59 1.78 2.54 -5.54
CA PRO A 59 2.88 2.28 -4.63
C PRO A 59 2.44 2.37 -3.17
N VAL A 60 3.02 1.53 -2.33
CA VAL A 60 2.84 1.54 -0.88
C VAL A 60 4.16 1.93 -0.24
N ILE A 61 4.20 3.13 0.31
CA ILE A 61 5.38 3.76 0.87
C ILE A 61 5.27 3.75 2.40
N SER A 62 6.33 3.38 3.10
CA SER A 62 6.41 3.40 4.56
C SER A 62 6.62 4.82 5.10
N VAL A 63 6.52 4.99 6.42
CA VAL A 63 6.75 6.27 7.12
C VAL A 63 8.16 6.81 6.90
N ASP A 64 9.15 5.95 6.72
CA ASP A 64 10.55 6.29 6.43
C ASP A 64 10.85 6.42 4.91
N GLY A 65 9.82 6.47 4.07
CA GLY A 65 9.93 6.76 2.64
C GLY A 65 10.33 5.56 1.76
N LEU A 66 10.32 4.33 2.28
CA LEU A 66 10.69 3.15 1.51
C LEU A 66 9.48 2.55 0.77
N LEU A 67 9.67 2.16 -0.48
CA LEU A 67 8.69 1.38 -1.24
C LEU A 67 8.61 -0.04 -0.68
N GLN A 68 7.52 -0.38 -0.01
CA GLN A 68 7.32 -1.69 0.64
C GLN A 68 6.51 -2.67 -0.19
N GLY A 69 5.76 -2.19 -1.15
CA GLY A 69 4.92 -3.02 -1.99
C GLY A 69 4.15 -2.19 -3.01
N CYS A 70 3.34 -2.87 -3.79
CA CYS A 70 2.54 -2.22 -4.80
C CYS A 70 1.18 -2.91 -4.92
N GLN A 71 0.13 -2.13 -5.03
CA GLN A 71 -1.17 -2.61 -5.49
C GLN A 71 -1.34 -2.31 -6.97
N ILE A 72 -2.18 -3.07 -7.64
CA ILE A 72 -2.66 -2.77 -8.98
C ILE A 72 -4.12 -2.36 -8.86
N ARG A 73 -4.43 -1.13 -9.26
CA ARG A 73 -5.80 -0.68 -9.43
C ARG A 73 -6.26 -1.14 -10.82
N MET A 74 -7.19 -2.08 -10.84
CA MET A 74 -7.69 -2.68 -12.08
C MET A 74 -8.63 -1.73 -12.82
N ASP A 75 -8.46 -1.59 -14.15
CA ASP A 75 -9.40 -0.87 -15.02
C ASP A 75 -10.73 -1.62 -15.10
N HIS A 76 -10.64 -2.94 -15.24
CA HIS A 76 -11.79 -3.83 -15.39
C HIS A 76 -11.71 -4.95 -14.34
N PRO A 77 -12.18 -4.71 -13.10
CA PRO A 77 -12.24 -5.76 -12.10
C PRO A 77 -13.22 -6.85 -12.56
N GLY A 78 -12.78 -8.11 -12.50
CA GLY A 78 -13.63 -9.26 -12.83
C GLY A 78 -14.84 -9.37 -11.89
N LYS A 79 -15.87 -10.13 -12.27
CA LYS A 79 -17.11 -10.29 -11.48
C LYS A 79 -16.87 -10.78 -10.03
N GLN A 80 -15.78 -11.49 -9.80
CA GLN A 80 -15.36 -11.99 -8.48
C GLN A 80 -14.02 -11.40 -8.01
N GLY A 81 -13.43 -10.47 -8.77
CA GLY A 81 -12.13 -9.87 -8.47
C GLY A 81 -12.26 -8.51 -7.78
N GLY A 82 -11.34 -8.23 -6.86
CA GLY A 82 -11.24 -6.91 -6.21
C GLY A 82 -10.83 -5.82 -7.19
N LYS A 83 -11.24 -4.58 -6.90
CA LYS A 83 -10.77 -3.38 -7.59
C LYS A 83 -9.24 -3.22 -7.48
N TYR A 84 -8.69 -3.65 -6.36
CA TYR A 84 -7.27 -3.61 -6.04
C TYR A 84 -6.77 -5.01 -5.80
N ILE A 85 -5.64 -5.34 -6.39
CA ILE A 85 -4.92 -6.59 -6.16
C ILE A 85 -3.47 -6.27 -5.79
N TRP A 86 -2.89 -7.07 -4.92
CA TRP A 86 -1.47 -6.93 -4.60
C TRP A 86 -0.59 -7.43 -5.75
N LEU A 87 0.47 -6.70 -6.06
CA LEU A 87 1.58 -7.20 -6.85
C LEU A 87 2.36 -8.20 -5.99
N SER A 88 2.08 -9.47 -6.17
CA SER A 88 2.61 -10.58 -5.36
C SER A 88 3.00 -11.75 -6.26
N SER A 89 4.01 -12.48 -5.85
CA SER A 89 4.53 -13.66 -6.53
C SER A 89 4.71 -14.86 -5.60
N ALA A 90 4.03 -14.87 -4.44
CA ALA A 90 4.21 -15.86 -3.37
C ALA A 90 4.07 -17.32 -3.81
N GLU A 91 3.26 -17.61 -4.84
CA GLU A 91 3.05 -18.98 -5.36
C GLU A 91 3.99 -19.33 -6.54
N ARG A 92 4.99 -18.48 -6.78
CA ARG A 92 5.93 -18.62 -7.89
C ARG A 92 7.33 -18.97 -7.39
N ASN A 93 8.15 -19.58 -8.25
CA ASN A 93 9.54 -19.93 -7.93
C ASN A 93 10.36 -18.67 -7.59
N GLY A 94 10.97 -18.64 -6.41
CA GLY A 94 11.72 -17.47 -5.90
C GLY A 94 10.85 -16.25 -5.60
N GLY A 95 9.52 -16.39 -5.67
CA GLY A 95 8.58 -15.30 -5.41
C GLY A 95 8.21 -15.16 -3.93
N VAL A 96 7.74 -13.97 -3.56
CA VAL A 96 7.33 -13.63 -2.20
C VAL A 96 5.99 -12.89 -2.18
N THR A 97 5.35 -12.91 -1.01
CA THR A 97 4.12 -12.14 -0.76
C THR A 97 4.41 -10.68 -0.54
N SER A 98 3.44 -9.79 -0.87
CA SER A 98 3.51 -8.38 -0.53
C SER A 98 3.34 -8.09 0.96
N GLY A 99 2.78 -9.02 1.75
CA GLY A 99 2.55 -8.84 3.19
C GLY A 99 1.51 -7.80 3.57
N SER A 100 0.87 -7.14 2.62
CA SER A 100 -0.13 -6.07 2.83
C SER A 100 0.38 -4.92 3.73
N PRO A 101 1.50 -4.27 3.38
CA PRO A 101 2.08 -3.21 4.19
C PRO A 101 1.17 -1.98 4.28
N VAL A 102 1.42 -1.17 5.30
CA VAL A 102 0.71 0.10 5.54
C VAL A 102 1.36 1.21 4.72
N HIS A 103 0.54 2.00 4.02
CA HIS A 103 1.00 3.15 3.25
C HIS A 103 0.98 4.41 4.11
N PHE A 104 2.01 5.25 3.96
CA PHE A 104 2.08 6.58 4.54
C PHE A 104 2.25 7.63 3.45
N VAL A 105 1.61 8.77 3.65
CA VAL A 105 1.77 9.97 2.82
C VAL A 105 1.64 11.23 3.67
N GLY A 106 2.51 12.19 3.46
CA GLY A 106 2.56 13.46 4.17
C GLY A 106 3.84 13.69 4.96
N ASP A 107 3.77 14.54 5.97
CA ASP A 107 4.90 14.83 6.86
C ASP A 107 4.92 13.85 8.04
N PRO A 108 5.98 13.05 8.21
CA PRO A 108 6.09 12.11 9.33
C PRO A 108 6.23 12.83 10.70
N ALA A 109 6.65 14.09 10.70
CA ALA A 109 6.75 14.91 11.92
C ALA A 109 5.45 15.65 12.28
N ALA A 110 4.37 15.45 11.53
CA ALA A 110 3.07 16.03 11.84
C ALA A 110 2.56 15.54 13.21
N ASP A 111 2.04 16.45 14.03
CA ASP A 111 1.45 16.11 15.34
C ASP A 111 0.24 15.19 15.24
N THR A 112 -0.45 15.23 14.10
CA THR A 112 -1.67 14.46 13.84
C THR A 112 -1.55 13.67 12.54
N VAL A 113 -1.89 12.37 12.62
CA VAL A 113 -2.04 11.49 11.45
C VAL A 113 -3.46 10.98 11.33
N TRP A 114 -3.96 10.92 10.09
CA TRP A 114 -5.27 10.38 9.78
C TRP A 114 -5.13 8.93 9.30
N ILE A 115 -5.98 8.01 9.77
CA ILE A 115 -5.95 6.62 9.32
C ILE A 115 -7.19 6.34 8.47
N THR A 116 -6.95 5.83 7.26
CA THR A 116 -7.99 5.47 6.29
C THR A 116 -7.75 4.08 5.70
N GLU A 117 -8.66 3.65 4.85
CA GLU A 117 -8.54 2.41 4.07
C GLU A 117 -8.10 2.73 2.63
N GLY A 118 -7.07 2.03 2.18
CA GLY A 118 -6.56 2.05 0.81
C GLY A 118 -5.54 3.15 0.50
N PRO A 119 -4.35 2.78 -0.02
CA PRO A 119 -3.25 3.70 -0.31
C PRO A 119 -3.62 4.85 -1.24
N LEU A 120 -4.33 4.56 -2.34
CA LEU A 120 -4.75 5.61 -3.29
C LEU A 120 -5.66 6.66 -2.62
N LYS A 121 -6.58 6.23 -1.75
CA LYS A 121 -7.48 7.13 -1.03
C LYS A 121 -6.70 8.06 -0.11
N ALA A 122 -5.72 7.53 0.62
CA ALA A 122 -4.84 8.34 1.48
C ALA A 122 -4.08 9.39 0.68
N THR A 123 -3.50 9.01 -0.47
CA THR A 123 -2.78 9.95 -1.33
C THR A 123 -3.69 11.06 -1.84
N VAL A 124 -4.89 10.72 -2.32
CA VAL A 124 -5.87 11.73 -2.78
C VAL A 124 -6.30 12.64 -1.63
N ALA A 125 -6.60 12.08 -0.46
CA ALA A 125 -6.98 12.87 0.71
C ALA A 125 -5.85 13.81 1.16
N HIS A 126 -4.60 13.35 1.13
CA HIS A 126 -3.43 14.19 1.39
C HIS A 126 -3.33 15.35 0.39
N CYS A 127 -3.42 15.07 -0.91
CA CYS A 127 -3.37 16.11 -1.96
C CYS A 127 -4.45 17.19 -1.80
N LEU A 128 -5.63 16.80 -1.31
CA LEU A 128 -6.75 17.72 -1.14
C LEU A 128 -6.71 18.51 0.17
N SER A 129 -6.14 17.94 1.23
CA SER A 129 -6.22 18.51 2.59
C SER A 129 -4.86 18.98 3.14
N GLY A 130 -3.75 18.50 2.61
CA GLY A 130 -2.43 18.71 3.18
C GLY A 130 -2.14 17.93 4.47
N HIS A 131 -3.09 17.13 4.97
CA HIS A 131 -2.90 16.31 6.17
C HIS A 131 -2.06 15.07 5.90
N SER A 132 -1.43 14.53 6.94
CA SER A 132 -0.68 13.27 6.86
C SER A 132 -1.61 12.07 7.07
N PHE A 133 -1.46 11.03 6.24
CA PHE A 133 -2.31 9.84 6.27
C PHE A 133 -1.51 8.55 6.39
N LEU A 134 -2.03 7.63 7.21
CA LEU A 134 -1.74 6.20 7.12
C LEU A 134 -2.90 5.49 6.44
N ALA A 135 -2.60 4.53 5.57
CA ALA A 135 -3.62 3.70 4.95
C ALA A 135 -3.34 2.22 5.17
N VAL A 136 -4.30 1.53 5.75
CA VAL A 136 -4.31 0.06 5.83
C VAL A 136 -4.90 -0.51 4.53
N ALA A 137 -4.51 -1.73 4.15
CA ALA A 137 -5.00 -2.36 2.91
C ALA A 137 -6.48 -2.75 2.96
N GLY A 138 -7.03 -2.86 4.15
CA GLY A 138 -8.42 -3.15 4.45
C GLY A 138 -8.67 -3.02 5.95
N ALA A 139 -9.89 -2.71 6.36
CA ALA A 139 -10.24 -2.41 7.75
C ALA A 139 -9.78 -3.47 8.78
N ASN A 140 -9.61 -4.72 8.35
CA ASN A 140 -9.14 -5.82 9.20
C ASN A 140 -7.70 -6.28 8.91
N GLN A 141 -6.97 -5.61 8.01
CA GLN A 141 -5.57 -5.92 7.68
C GLN A 141 -4.65 -4.91 8.37
N LEU A 142 -4.44 -5.12 9.66
CA LEU A 142 -3.72 -4.19 10.52
C LEU A 142 -2.25 -4.58 10.73
N ASN A 143 -1.76 -5.60 10.02
CA ASN A 143 -0.37 -6.03 10.09
C ASN A 143 0.56 -4.84 9.79
N GLY A 144 1.59 -4.54 10.40
CA GLY A 144 2.45 -3.38 10.15
C GLY A 144 1.92 -2.02 10.63
N LEU A 145 0.65 -1.92 11.06
CA LEU A 145 0.14 -0.68 11.63
C LEU A 145 0.83 -0.33 12.97
N PRO A 146 1.09 -1.30 13.89
CA PRO A 146 1.83 -1.00 15.12
C PRO A 146 3.22 -0.42 14.85
N ASP A 147 3.96 -0.99 13.88
CA ASP A 147 5.30 -0.51 13.53
C ASP A 147 5.26 0.89 12.94
N SER A 148 4.32 1.16 12.03
CA SER A 148 4.11 2.47 11.44
C SER A 148 3.75 3.53 12.48
N LEU A 149 2.86 3.21 13.42
CA LEU A 149 2.51 4.09 14.54
C LEU A 149 3.68 4.32 15.50
N SER A 150 4.45 3.27 15.80
CA SER A 150 5.65 3.39 16.62
C SER A 150 6.67 4.34 15.99
N LEU A 151 6.84 4.27 14.68
CA LEU A 151 7.75 5.14 13.96
C LEU A 151 7.23 6.58 13.94
N LEU A 152 5.96 6.83 13.66
CA LEU A 152 5.36 8.16 13.75
C LEU A 152 5.47 8.77 15.15
N LYS A 153 5.27 7.97 16.19
CA LYS A 153 5.45 8.43 17.57
C LYS A 153 6.89 8.90 17.84
N ARG A 154 7.88 8.21 17.27
CA ARG A 154 9.31 8.64 17.36
C ARG A 154 9.57 9.95 16.63
N PHE A 155 8.85 10.25 15.56
CA PHE A 155 8.89 11.53 14.85
C PHE A 155 8.10 12.65 15.56
N GLY A 156 7.33 12.33 16.61
CA GLY A 156 6.62 13.31 17.41
C GLY A 156 5.10 13.34 17.25
N CYS A 157 4.53 12.47 16.43
CA CYS A 157 3.08 12.37 16.28
C CYS A 157 2.41 11.98 17.61
N ARG A 158 1.33 12.70 17.98
CA ARG A 158 0.62 12.51 19.26
C ARG A 158 -0.85 12.14 19.06
N THR A 159 -1.42 12.47 17.92
CA THR A 159 -2.86 12.32 17.69
C THR A 159 -3.11 11.44 16.47
N VAL A 160 -4.01 10.49 16.64
CA VAL A 160 -4.56 9.67 15.55
C VAL A 160 -6.01 10.08 15.32
N CYS A 161 -6.33 10.47 14.08
CA CYS A 161 -7.70 10.74 13.64
C CYS A 161 -8.20 9.60 12.76
N GLU A 162 -9.44 9.22 12.93
CA GLU A 162 -10.11 8.22 12.11
C GLU A 162 -10.70 8.89 10.85
N ALA A 163 -10.43 8.26 9.68
CA ALA A 163 -10.91 8.72 8.37
C ALA A 163 -11.38 7.55 7.48
N PHE A 164 -12.00 6.54 8.09
CA PHE A 164 -12.61 5.44 7.35
C PHE A 164 -13.91 5.87 6.67
N ASP A 165 -14.33 5.12 5.66
CA ASP A 165 -15.56 5.42 4.93
C ASP A 165 -16.80 5.40 5.83
N MET A 166 -17.77 6.23 5.49
CA MET A 166 -19.02 6.35 6.25
C MET A 166 -19.90 5.09 6.16
N ASP A 167 -19.58 4.14 5.29
CA ASP A 167 -20.23 2.83 5.25
C ASP A 167 -20.03 2.03 6.54
N LYS A 168 -19.06 2.39 7.39
CA LYS A 168 -18.89 1.86 8.75
C LYS A 168 -20.17 1.93 9.58
N LEU A 169 -21.07 2.89 9.30
CA LEU A 169 -22.35 3.02 9.98
C LEU A 169 -23.34 1.90 9.62
N GLN A 170 -23.13 1.24 8.48
CA GLN A 170 -24.01 0.20 7.96
C GLN A 170 -23.29 -1.15 7.83
N ASN A 171 -21.94 -1.16 7.85
CA ASN A 171 -21.11 -2.36 7.69
C ASN A 171 -20.39 -2.70 9.01
N PRO A 172 -20.86 -3.73 9.77
CA PRO A 172 -20.25 -4.13 11.05
C PRO A 172 -18.77 -4.52 10.92
N HIS A 173 -18.33 -5.04 9.77
CA HIS A 173 -16.94 -5.41 9.56
C HIS A 173 -16.01 -4.19 9.52
N VAL A 174 -16.45 -3.12 8.87
CA VAL A 174 -15.70 -1.84 8.81
C VAL A 174 -15.73 -1.17 10.19
N ALA A 175 -16.89 -1.13 10.84
CA ALA A 175 -17.02 -0.58 12.21
C ALA A 175 -16.10 -1.28 13.20
N ASN A 176 -16.03 -2.60 13.17
CA ASN A 176 -15.16 -3.39 14.04
C ASN A 176 -13.66 -3.16 13.73
N GLY A 177 -13.30 -3.08 12.46
CA GLY A 177 -11.93 -2.73 12.05
C GLY A 177 -11.51 -1.36 12.54
N THR A 178 -12.37 -0.35 12.36
CA THR A 178 -12.17 1.02 12.87
C THR A 178 -11.97 1.04 14.38
N ALA A 179 -12.81 0.32 15.14
CA ALA A 179 -12.68 0.23 16.59
C ALA A 179 -11.33 -0.36 17.02
N LYS A 180 -10.86 -1.43 16.35
CA LYS A 180 -9.56 -2.05 16.62
C LYS A 180 -8.40 -1.09 16.34
N VAL A 181 -8.47 -0.30 15.26
CA VAL A 181 -7.45 0.72 14.94
C VAL A 181 -7.35 1.76 16.05
N LEU A 182 -8.50 2.28 16.50
CA LEU A 182 -8.53 3.29 17.56
C LEU A 182 -8.08 2.74 18.91
N GLU A 183 -8.46 1.50 19.23
CA GLU A 183 -8.01 0.81 20.44
C GLU A 183 -6.49 0.60 20.42
N LEU A 184 -5.94 0.12 19.30
CA LEU A 184 -4.50 -0.02 19.12
C LEU A 184 -3.77 1.31 19.33
N ALA A 185 -4.23 2.38 18.70
CA ALA A 185 -3.62 3.70 18.84
C ALA A 185 -3.67 4.19 20.30
N LYS A 186 -4.81 4.01 21.00
CA LYS A 186 -4.92 4.33 22.44
C LYS A 186 -3.93 3.54 23.29
N ASN A 187 -3.84 2.23 23.07
CA ASN A 187 -2.93 1.35 23.80
C ASN A 187 -1.45 1.71 23.58
N MET A 188 -1.15 2.29 22.41
CA MET A 188 0.18 2.84 22.10
C MET A 188 0.39 4.27 22.65
N GLY A 189 -0.61 4.85 23.33
CA GLY A 189 -0.52 6.15 24.01
C GLY A 189 -0.74 7.35 23.09
N PHE A 190 -1.47 7.20 21.99
CA PHE A 190 -1.95 8.31 21.17
C PHE A 190 -3.27 8.88 21.72
N SER A 191 -3.45 10.19 21.58
CA SER A 191 -4.79 10.77 21.59
C SER A 191 -5.55 10.35 20.36
N VAL A 192 -6.83 9.94 20.48
CA VAL A 192 -7.62 9.51 19.33
C VAL A 192 -8.83 10.39 19.14
N ARG A 193 -9.16 10.68 17.87
CA ARG A 193 -10.33 11.46 17.46
C ARG A 193 -11.12 10.70 16.38
N GLN A 194 -12.43 10.83 16.45
CA GLN A 194 -13.39 10.33 15.46
C GLN A 194 -13.97 11.47 14.66
#